data_2ce6b80d98cec89be5b8a2b65249bee7
#
_entry.id   2ce6b80d98cec89be5b8a2b65249bee7
#
_cell.length_a   1.000
_cell.length_b   1.000
_cell.length_c   1.000
_cell.angle_alpha   90.00
_cell.angle_beta   90.00
_cell.angle_gamma   90.00
#
_symmetry.space_group_name_H-M   'P 1'
#
loop_
_entity.id
_entity.type
_entity.pdbx_description
1 polymer ?
#
loop_
_entity_poly.entity_id
_entity_poly.type
_entity_poly.pdbx_seq_one_letter_code
_entity_poly.pdbx_strand_id
1 'polypeptide(L)'
;MLRSMMIATLVLTAPVAAQPSVAAQAADDPQAAIAAAMADSAAGWNTGDLDRFVAVYADDATYVTTKGLVSGKPAIADRYRPSFAKGGNTRGTLSFRMLAHRTISNVHQLLFARWTLTPADGGKVDQGMTTLLFERRKTGWKIIADHSS
;
A
#
# COMPACT_ATOMS: atom_id res chain seq x y z
N MET A 1 5.41 34.93 72.34
CA MET A 1 6.26 33.99 71.57
C MET A 1 5.37 33.30 70.51
N LEU A 2 5.33 33.86 69.33
CA LEU A 2 4.52 33.31 68.20
C LEU A 2 5.47 32.51 67.31
N ARG A 3 5.27 31.16 67.16
CA ARG A 3 6.01 30.32 66.24
C ARG A 3 5.24 30.32 64.91
N SER A 4 5.82 30.91 63.90
CA SER A 4 5.34 30.78 62.48
C SER A 4 5.69 29.40 61.96
N MET A 5 4.68 28.69 61.56
CA MET A 5 4.79 27.36 60.87
C MET A 5 4.77 27.62 59.37
N MET A 6 5.93 27.48 58.70
CA MET A 6 6.01 27.50 57.22
C MET A 6 5.54 26.14 56.68
N ILE A 7 4.47 26.16 55.89
CA ILE A 7 4.02 25.01 55.12
C ILE A 7 4.71 25.07 53.77
N ALA A 8 5.62 24.15 53.47
CA ALA A 8 6.24 24.00 52.18
C ALA A 8 5.31 23.16 51.27
N THR A 9 4.76 23.80 50.25
CA THR A 9 3.94 23.12 49.25
C THR A 9 4.87 22.49 48.21
N LEU A 10 4.94 21.15 48.18
CA LEU A 10 5.69 20.40 47.20
C LEU A 10 4.84 20.29 45.91
N VAL A 11 5.22 21.01 44.84
CA VAL A 11 4.60 20.91 43.55
C VAL A 11 5.21 19.70 42.82
N LEU A 12 4.45 18.61 42.71
CA LEU A 12 4.82 17.43 41.93
C LEU A 12 4.53 17.71 40.45
N THR A 13 5.55 18.02 39.67
CA THR A 13 5.44 18.09 38.20
C THR A 13 5.56 16.66 37.61
N ALA A 14 4.43 16.09 37.20
CA ALA A 14 4.42 14.85 36.46
C ALA A 14 4.97 15.09 35.04
N PRO A 15 5.85 14.21 34.49
CA PRO A 15 6.30 14.31 33.09
C PRO A 15 5.12 14.08 32.18
N VAL A 16 4.81 15.02 31.29
CA VAL A 16 3.87 14.85 30.19
C VAL A 16 4.55 13.90 29.17
N ALA A 17 4.09 12.67 29.10
CA ALA A 17 4.51 11.75 28.06
C ALA A 17 4.08 12.30 26.70
N ALA A 18 5.05 12.56 25.81
CA ALA A 18 4.77 13.01 24.45
C ALA A 18 3.99 11.91 23.71
N GLN A 19 2.76 12.18 23.30
CA GLN A 19 1.98 11.28 22.47
C GLN A 19 2.55 11.26 21.05
N PRO A 20 2.68 10.08 20.41
CA PRO A 20 3.11 10.00 19.01
C PRO A 20 2.12 10.78 18.12
N SER A 21 2.64 11.49 17.14
CA SER A 21 1.81 12.26 16.20
C SER A 21 0.94 11.33 15.37
N VAL A 22 -0.24 11.80 14.95
CA VAL A 22 -1.17 11.05 14.06
C VAL A 22 -0.48 10.56 12.81
N ALA A 23 0.50 11.31 12.27
CA ALA A 23 1.31 10.90 11.12
C ALA A 23 2.24 9.71 11.44
N ALA A 24 2.81 9.63 12.65
CA ALA A 24 3.63 8.50 13.08
C ALA A 24 2.77 7.24 13.30
N GLN A 25 1.56 7.39 13.82
CA GLN A 25 0.62 6.28 13.98
C GLN A 25 0.12 5.73 12.65
N ALA A 26 -0.12 6.60 11.64
CA ALA A 26 -0.51 6.17 10.30
C ALA A 26 0.63 5.43 9.56
N ALA A 27 1.90 5.78 9.83
CA ALA A 27 3.06 5.08 9.28
C ALA A 27 3.25 3.66 9.89
N ASP A 28 2.71 3.43 11.09
CA ASP A 28 2.76 2.12 11.76
C ASP A 28 1.51 1.25 11.48
N ASP A 29 0.46 1.81 10.85
CA ASP A 29 -0.71 1.04 10.44
C ASP A 29 -0.46 0.33 9.09
N PRO A 30 -0.33 -1.01 9.08
CA PRO A 30 -0.08 -1.76 7.85
C PRO A 30 -1.16 -1.54 6.79
N GLN A 31 -2.43 -1.39 7.18
CA GLN A 31 -3.55 -1.23 6.24
C GLN A 31 -3.49 0.13 5.56
N ALA A 32 -3.23 1.20 6.31
CA ALA A 32 -3.05 2.55 5.75
C ALA A 32 -1.84 2.62 4.82
N ALA A 33 -0.71 2.00 5.21
CA ALA A 33 0.50 1.98 4.40
C ALA A 33 0.32 1.17 3.10
N ILE A 34 -0.37 0.03 3.15
CA ILE A 34 -0.71 -0.79 1.97
C ILE A 34 -1.68 -0.03 1.06
N ALA A 35 -2.70 0.62 1.61
CA ALA A 35 -3.64 1.42 0.83
C ALA A 35 -2.93 2.56 0.08
N ALA A 36 -1.98 3.24 0.73
CA ALA A 36 -1.16 4.27 0.11
C ALA A 36 -0.29 3.71 -1.03
N ALA A 37 0.35 2.55 -0.83
CA ALA A 37 1.16 1.88 -1.86
C ALA A 37 0.32 1.47 -3.08
N MET A 38 -0.90 0.97 -2.87
CA MET A 38 -1.84 0.63 -3.94
C MET A 38 -2.33 1.87 -4.69
N ALA A 39 -2.61 2.97 -3.98
CA ALA A 39 -2.98 4.23 -4.59
C ALA A 39 -1.85 4.82 -5.45
N ASP A 40 -0.60 4.73 -4.98
CA ASP A 40 0.57 5.17 -5.74
C ASP A 40 0.82 4.31 -6.98
N SER A 41 0.64 3.00 -6.88
CA SER A 41 0.66 2.08 -8.03
C SER A 41 -0.41 2.45 -9.06
N ALA A 42 -1.66 2.67 -8.64
CA ALA A 42 -2.73 3.11 -9.54
C ALA A 42 -2.41 4.48 -10.19
N ALA A 43 -1.80 5.41 -9.45
CA ALA A 43 -1.35 6.68 -10.00
C ALA A 43 -0.26 6.50 -11.07
N GLY A 44 0.68 5.56 -10.88
CA GLY A 44 1.67 5.18 -11.90
C GLY A 44 1.00 4.68 -13.18
N TRP A 45 0.03 3.76 -13.06
CA TRP A 45 -0.77 3.31 -14.20
C TRP A 45 -1.46 4.48 -14.91
N ASN A 46 -2.14 5.33 -14.13
CA ASN A 46 -2.98 6.42 -14.68
C ASN A 46 -2.17 7.54 -15.34
N THR A 47 -0.89 7.70 -14.96
CA THR A 47 0.04 8.67 -15.57
C THR A 47 0.94 8.06 -16.65
N GLY A 48 0.84 6.76 -16.90
CA GLY A 48 1.68 6.06 -17.88
C GLY A 48 3.12 5.80 -17.38
N ASP A 49 3.34 5.81 -16.08
CA ASP A 49 4.61 5.57 -15.43
C ASP A 49 4.67 4.09 -14.98
N LEU A 50 5.26 3.23 -15.84
CA LEU A 50 5.38 1.79 -15.57
C LEU A 50 6.22 1.52 -14.33
N ASP A 51 7.33 2.24 -14.13
CA ASP A 51 8.22 2.01 -12.99
C ASP A 51 7.52 2.32 -11.68
N ARG A 52 6.76 3.40 -11.62
CA ARG A 52 5.91 3.76 -10.49
C ARG A 52 4.80 2.73 -10.26
N PHE A 53 4.15 2.25 -11.33
CA PHE A 53 3.11 1.24 -11.24
C PHE A 53 3.62 -0.05 -10.60
N VAL A 54 4.81 -0.55 -11.03
CA VAL A 54 5.39 -1.80 -10.51
C VAL A 54 6.22 -1.62 -9.23
N ALA A 55 6.42 -0.39 -8.75
CA ALA A 55 7.20 -0.12 -7.54
C ALA A 55 6.61 -0.77 -6.27
N VAL A 56 5.30 -1.08 -6.28
CA VAL A 56 4.61 -1.80 -5.22
C VAL A 56 5.06 -3.26 -5.07
N TYR A 57 5.62 -3.87 -6.13
CA TYR A 57 6.13 -5.25 -6.11
C TYR A 57 7.53 -5.33 -5.49
N ALA A 58 7.77 -6.40 -4.74
CA ALA A 58 9.11 -6.80 -4.34
C ALA A 58 9.91 -7.28 -5.56
N ASP A 59 11.26 -7.22 -5.49
CA ASP A 59 12.11 -7.64 -6.61
C ASP A 59 11.97 -9.15 -6.92
N ASP A 60 11.64 -9.94 -5.91
CA ASP A 60 11.42 -11.39 -5.94
C ASP A 60 9.93 -11.79 -6.01
N ALA A 61 9.03 -10.85 -6.31
CA ALA A 61 7.59 -11.10 -6.36
C ALA A 61 7.21 -12.17 -7.39
N THR A 62 6.15 -12.91 -7.10
CA THR A 62 5.55 -13.90 -8.00
C THR A 62 4.13 -13.47 -8.38
N TYR A 63 3.83 -13.48 -9.67
CA TYR A 63 2.51 -13.21 -10.20
C TYR A 63 1.92 -14.49 -10.83
N VAL A 64 0.76 -14.90 -10.33
CA VAL A 64 0.03 -16.09 -10.83
C VAL A 64 -0.85 -15.68 -12.00
N THR A 65 -0.69 -16.37 -13.12
CA THR A 65 -1.50 -16.16 -14.32
C THR A 65 -2.16 -17.47 -14.78
N THR A 66 -3.14 -17.39 -15.66
CA THR A 66 -3.75 -18.57 -16.29
C THR A 66 -2.76 -19.38 -17.14
N LYS A 67 -1.59 -18.80 -17.48
CA LYS A 67 -0.54 -19.45 -18.29
C LYS A 67 0.64 -19.93 -17.44
N GLY A 68 0.61 -19.72 -16.12
CA GLY A 68 1.69 -20.09 -15.21
C GLY A 68 2.18 -18.92 -14.35
N LEU A 69 3.38 -19.07 -13.81
CA LEU A 69 3.99 -18.09 -12.90
C LEU A 69 4.89 -17.12 -13.66
N VAL A 70 4.79 -15.84 -13.30
CA VAL A 70 5.73 -14.78 -13.69
C VAL A 70 6.52 -14.42 -12.44
N SER A 71 7.84 -14.60 -12.47
CA SER A 71 8.71 -14.41 -11.30
C SER A 71 9.66 -13.24 -11.48
N GLY A 72 9.71 -12.40 -10.46
CA GLY A 72 10.53 -11.20 -10.39
C GLY A 72 9.86 -9.95 -10.97
N LYS A 73 10.11 -8.80 -10.31
CA LYS A 73 9.57 -7.50 -10.74
C LYS A 73 9.86 -7.15 -12.20
N PRO A 74 11.07 -7.42 -12.77
CA PRO A 74 11.34 -7.13 -14.19
C PRO A 74 10.40 -7.88 -15.12
N ALA A 75 10.14 -9.18 -14.88
CA ALA A 75 9.23 -9.97 -15.70
C ALA A 75 7.77 -9.52 -15.54
N ILE A 76 7.39 -9.09 -14.33
CA ILE A 76 6.07 -8.49 -14.08
C ILE A 76 5.94 -7.17 -14.85
N ALA A 77 6.96 -6.30 -14.83
CA ALA A 77 6.98 -5.06 -15.60
C ALA A 77 6.85 -5.33 -17.11
N ASP A 78 7.58 -6.32 -17.64
CA ASP A 78 7.52 -6.69 -19.06
C ASP A 78 6.13 -7.16 -19.48
N ARG A 79 5.41 -7.86 -18.60
CA ARG A 79 4.01 -8.25 -18.83
C ARG A 79 3.09 -7.04 -19.02
N TYR A 80 3.32 -5.96 -18.27
CA TYR A 80 2.50 -4.76 -18.32
C TYR A 80 2.97 -3.75 -19.38
N ARG A 81 4.22 -3.81 -19.82
CA ARG A 81 4.84 -2.89 -20.77
C ARG A 81 3.99 -2.59 -22.03
N PRO A 82 3.32 -3.58 -22.68
CA PRO A 82 2.45 -3.29 -23.82
C PRO A 82 1.32 -2.30 -23.52
N SER A 83 0.81 -2.28 -22.29
CA SER A 83 -0.24 -1.34 -21.86
C SER A 83 0.26 0.10 -21.71
N PHE A 84 1.59 0.31 -21.66
CA PHE A 84 2.25 1.60 -21.52
C PHE A 84 2.92 2.09 -22.82
N ALA A 85 2.96 1.25 -23.86
CA ALA A 85 3.77 1.48 -25.08
C ALA A 85 3.34 2.70 -25.93
N LYS A 86 2.17 3.28 -25.69
CA LYS A 86 1.64 4.42 -26.46
C LYS A 86 1.46 5.68 -25.60
N GLY A 87 2.32 5.89 -24.62
CA GLY A 87 2.29 7.09 -23.77
C GLY A 87 1.29 7.04 -22.62
N GLY A 88 1.00 5.83 -22.12
CA GLY A 88 0.19 5.62 -20.92
C GLY A 88 -1.03 4.74 -21.16
N ASN A 89 -1.62 4.31 -20.11
CA ASN A 89 -2.70 3.37 -19.92
C ASN A 89 -3.71 3.25 -21.09
N THR A 90 -3.36 2.49 -22.13
CA THR A 90 -4.26 2.26 -23.28
C THR A 90 -5.54 1.51 -22.89
N ARG A 91 -5.64 1.01 -21.65
CA ARG A 91 -6.77 0.23 -21.14
C ARG A 91 -7.72 1.01 -20.23
N GLY A 92 -7.45 2.29 -19.98
CA GLY A 92 -8.29 3.14 -19.13
C GLY A 92 -7.74 3.41 -17.73
N THR A 93 -8.50 4.16 -16.93
CA THR A 93 -8.12 4.56 -15.56
C THR A 93 -8.25 3.39 -14.60
N LEU A 94 -7.17 3.07 -13.91
CA LEU A 94 -7.12 2.02 -12.87
C LEU A 94 -7.57 2.59 -11.52
N SER A 95 -8.41 1.85 -10.85
CA SER A 95 -8.75 2.06 -9.45
C SER A 95 -8.80 0.73 -8.70
N PHE A 96 -8.55 0.79 -7.38
CA PHE A 96 -8.68 -0.35 -6.47
C PHE A 96 -9.71 -0.05 -5.40
N ARG A 97 -10.58 -1.03 -5.13
CA ARG A 97 -11.46 -1.03 -3.96
C ARG A 97 -10.98 -2.13 -3.02
N MET A 98 -10.44 -1.74 -1.86
CA MET A 98 -10.06 -2.66 -0.80
C MET A 98 -11.32 -3.30 -0.22
N LEU A 99 -11.36 -4.63 -0.12
CA LEU A 99 -12.53 -5.39 0.34
C LEU A 99 -12.30 -5.99 1.72
N ALA A 100 -11.13 -6.57 1.95
CA ALA A 100 -10.76 -7.15 3.23
C ALA A 100 -9.24 -7.20 3.39
N HIS A 101 -8.81 -7.12 4.63
CA HIS A 101 -7.42 -7.34 5.05
C HIS A 101 -7.36 -8.49 6.05
N ARG A 102 -6.25 -9.25 5.99
CA ARG A 102 -5.91 -10.24 7.02
C ARG A 102 -4.46 -10.06 7.43
N THR A 103 -4.24 -9.86 8.70
CA THR A 103 -2.91 -9.92 9.30
C THR A 103 -2.50 -11.39 9.40
N ILE A 104 -1.43 -11.76 8.70
CA ILE A 104 -0.82 -13.09 8.77
C ILE A 104 0.26 -13.10 9.84
N SER A 105 1.07 -12.03 9.88
CA SER A 105 2.08 -11.79 10.91
C SER A 105 2.38 -10.28 11.02
N ASN A 106 3.31 -9.90 11.87
CA ASN A 106 3.77 -8.50 11.98
C ASN A 106 4.50 -7.98 10.73
N VAL A 107 4.90 -8.88 9.82
CA VAL A 107 5.58 -8.55 8.56
C VAL A 107 4.84 -9.04 7.32
N HIS A 108 3.70 -9.74 7.46
CA HIS A 108 2.89 -10.22 6.33
C HIS A 108 1.43 -9.82 6.47
N GLN A 109 0.87 -9.26 5.40
CA GLN A 109 -0.54 -8.88 5.27
C GLN A 109 -1.13 -9.45 4.00
N LEU A 110 -2.36 -9.93 4.07
CA LEU A 110 -3.13 -10.37 2.91
C LEU A 110 -4.22 -9.35 2.63
N LEU A 111 -4.25 -8.86 1.38
CA LEU A 111 -5.27 -7.95 0.87
C LEU A 111 -6.14 -8.65 -0.17
N PHE A 112 -7.45 -8.52 -0.02
CA PHE A 112 -8.44 -8.81 -1.06
C PHE A 112 -8.98 -7.50 -1.58
N ALA A 113 -8.89 -7.29 -2.90
CA ALA A 113 -9.36 -6.06 -3.52
C ALA A 113 -10.05 -6.35 -4.87
N ARG A 114 -10.82 -5.38 -5.32
CA ARG A 114 -11.33 -5.32 -6.70
C ARG A 114 -10.52 -4.28 -7.46
N TRP A 115 -9.99 -4.66 -8.59
CA TRP A 115 -9.44 -3.72 -9.56
C TRP A 115 -10.52 -3.38 -10.61
N THR A 116 -10.47 -2.14 -11.12
CA THR A 116 -11.38 -1.66 -12.15
C THR A 116 -10.60 -0.79 -13.12
N LEU A 117 -10.76 -1.05 -14.42
CA LEU A 117 -10.27 -0.22 -15.51
C LEU A 117 -11.45 0.44 -16.20
N THR A 118 -11.50 1.77 -16.15
CA THR A 118 -12.57 2.58 -16.75
C THR A 118 -12.03 3.26 -17.99
N PRO A 119 -12.47 2.86 -19.21
CA PRO A 119 -12.05 3.50 -20.45
C PRO A 119 -12.48 4.97 -20.52
N ALA A 120 -11.63 5.83 -21.09
CA ALA A 120 -11.91 7.26 -21.23
C ALA A 120 -13.02 7.56 -22.26
N ASP A 121 -13.23 6.67 -23.23
CA ASP A 121 -14.23 6.79 -24.30
C ASP A 121 -15.63 6.29 -23.91
N GLY A 122 -15.83 5.93 -22.63
CA GLY A 122 -17.10 5.36 -22.15
C GLY A 122 -17.34 3.92 -22.59
N GLY A 123 -16.29 3.23 -23.04
CA GLY A 123 -16.32 1.82 -23.41
C GLY A 123 -16.65 0.90 -22.24
N LYS A 124 -16.57 -0.42 -22.50
CA LYS A 124 -16.86 -1.43 -21.48
C LYS A 124 -15.82 -1.36 -20.34
N VAL A 125 -16.31 -1.18 -19.11
CA VAL A 125 -15.49 -1.27 -17.91
C VAL A 125 -14.99 -2.71 -17.75
N ASP A 126 -13.67 -2.87 -17.55
CA ASP A 126 -13.03 -4.12 -17.21
C ASP A 126 -12.75 -4.17 -15.71
N GLN A 127 -13.01 -5.28 -15.04
CA GLN A 127 -12.82 -5.41 -13.60
C GLN A 127 -12.61 -6.86 -13.20
N GLY A 128 -11.93 -7.04 -12.08
CA GLY A 128 -11.71 -8.38 -11.53
C GLY A 128 -11.32 -8.33 -10.06
N MET A 129 -10.98 -9.49 -9.55
CA MET A 129 -10.54 -9.65 -8.17
C MET A 129 -9.03 -9.81 -8.12
N THR A 130 -8.44 -9.35 -7.03
CA THR A 130 -7.04 -9.60 -6.73
C THR A 130 -6.87 -10.04 -5.29
N THR A 131 -5.97 -11.00 -5.09
CA THR A 131 -5.47 -11.46 -3.80
C THR A 131 -3.98 -11.18 -3.75
N LEU A 132 -3.57 -10.30 -2.85
CA LEU A 132 -2.20 -9.79 -2.76
C LEU A 132 -1.62 -10.13 -1.40
N LEU A 133 -0.51 -10.85 -1.38
CA LEU A 133 0.30 -11.06 -0.19
C LEU A 133 1.39 -9.99 -0.14
N PHE A 134 1.36 -9.18 0.91
CA PHE A 134 2.36 -8.16 1.19
C PHE A 134 3.34 -8.63 2.25
N GLU A 135 4.59 -8.21 2.07
CA GLU A 135 5.65 -8.33 3.08
C GLU A 135 6.24 -6.97 3.41
N ARG A 136 6.53 -6.74 4.69
CA ARG A 136 7.20 -5.54 5.17
C ARG A 136 8.69 -5.63 4.85
N ARG A 137 9.16 -4.82 3.92
CA ARG A 137 10.57 -4.68 3.51
C ARG A 137 11.15 -3.35 4.03
N LYS A 138 12.45 -3.12 3.86
CA LYS A 138 13.11 -1.85 4.23
C LYS A 138 12.50 -0.63 3.54
N THR A 139 11.98 -0.81 2.33
CA THR A 139 11.35 0.23 1.49
C THR A 139 9.83 0.28 1.62
N GLY A 140 9.26 -0.26 2.71
CA GLY A 140 7.82 -0.31 2.95
C GLY A 140 7.18 -1.65 2.62
N TRP A 141 5.86 -1.67 2.57
CA TRP A 141 5.10 -2.87 2.23
C TRP A 141 5.18 -3.16 0.73
N LYS A 142 5.55 -4.39 0.37
CA LYS A 142 5.72 -4.83 -1.02
C LYS A 142 4.94 -6.10 -1.28
N ILE A 143 4.33 -6.19 -2.46
CA ILE A 143 3.67 -7.42 -2.93
C ILE A 143 4.75 -8.47 -3.20
N ILE A 144 4.64 -9.63 -2.56
CA ILE A 144 5.49 -10.80 -2.80
C ILE A 144 4.76 -11.90 -3.58
N ALA A 145 3.42 -11.89 -3.53
CA ALA A 145 2.60 -12.77 -4.37
C ALA A 145 1.31 -12.04 -4.80
N ASP A 146 0.97 -12.18 -6.08
CA ASP A 146 -0.22 -11.62 -6.71
C ASP A 146 -0.98 -12.71 -7.46
N HIS A 147 -2.28 -12.79 -7.23
CA HIS A 147 -3.22 -13.56 -8.04
C HIS A 147 -4.40 -12.67 -8.41
N SER A 148 -4.40 -12.22 -9.66
CA SER A 148 -5.43 -11.34 -10.22
C SER A 148 -6.17 -12.04 -11.35
N SER A 149 -7.50 -11.96 -11.34
CA SER A 149 -8.42 -12.57 -12.32
C SER A 149 -9.48 -11.57 -12.79
#